data_62229208934ceecceda5efcf2fbcf9fd
#
_entry.id   62229208934ceecceda5efcf2fbcf9fd
#
_cell.length_a   1.000
_cell.length_b   1.000
_cell.length_c   1.000
_cell.angle_alpha   90.00
_cell.angle_beta   90.00
_cell.angle_gamma   90.00
#
_symmetry.space_group_name_H-M   'P 1'
#
loop_
_entity.id
_entity.type
_entity.pdbx_description
1 polymer ?
#
loop_
_entity_poly.entity_id
_entity_poly.type
_entity_poly.pdbx_seq_one_letter_code
_entity_poly.pdbx_strand_id
1 'polypeptide(L)'
;MTKHKILVVDDEESLCEILQFNLEVEGYEVDTAYSAEQALGMHPERYSLILLDVMMGEMSGFKMARLLRAQPETAAVPIIFCSA
;
A
#
# COMPACT_ATOMS: atom_id res chain seq x y z
N MET A 1 3.54 12.72 19.25
CA MET A 1 2.47 12.50 18.29
C MET A 1 2.78 11.32 17.39
N THR A 2 1.80 10.51 17.12
CA THR A 2 1.98 9.34 16.27
C THR A 2 1.84 9.76 14.82
N LYS A 3 2.85 9.46 14.01
CA LYS A 3 2.76 9.71 12.57
C LYS A 3 1.87 8.65 11.93
N HIS A 4 1.09 9.06 10.94
CA HIS A 4 0.36 8.11 10.12
C HIS A 4 1.32 7.38 9.20
N LYS A 5 1.11 6.09 9.07
CA LYS A 5 1.98 5.22 8.29
C LYS A 5 1.25 4.78 7.03
N ILE A 6 1.87 4.99 5.88
CA ILE A 6 1.29 4.70 4.58
C ILE A 6 2.11 3.61 3.90
N LEU A 7 1.42 2.64 3.33
CA LEU A 7 2.04 1.61 2.52
C LEU A 7 1.74 1.89 1.05
N VAL A 8 2.78 2.00 0.24
CA VAL A 8 2.65 2.19 -1.20
C VAL A 8 2.99 0.87 -1.88
N VAL A 9 2.05 0.34 -2.65
CA VAL A 9 2.21 -0.95 -3.33
C VAL A 9 2.12 -0.75 -4.83
N ASP A 10 3.25 -0.88 -5.50
CA ASP A 10 3.35 -0.68 -6.95
C ASP A 10 4.60 -1.41 -7.44
N ASP A 11 4.53 -2.11 -8.56
CA ASP A 11 5.66 -2.84 -9.09
C ASP A 11 6.69 -1.96 -9.81
N GLU A 12 6.38 -0.68 -9.98
CA GLU A 12 7.30 0.27 -10.57
C GLU A 12 8.07 1.01 -9.48
N GLU A 13 9.35 0.68 -9.30
CA GLU A 13 10.17 1.23 -8.22
C GLU A 13 10.28 2.74 -8.27
N SER A 14 10.43 3.31 -9.47
CA SER A 14 10.55 4.77 -9.63
C SER A 14 9.33 5.50 -9.10
N LEU A 15 8.15 4.97 -9.37
CA LEU A 15 6.91 5.57 -8.89
C LEU A 15 6.79 5.45 -7.38
N CYS A 16 7.18 4.32 -6.81
CA CYS A 16 7.22 4.16 -5.36
C CYS A 16 8.13 5.19 -4.70
N GLU A 17 9.31 5.42 -5.28
CA GLU A 17 10.25 6.41 -4.74
C GLU A 17 9.67 7.82 -4.78
N ILE A 18 9.02 8.18 -5.88
CA ILE A 18 8.41 9.51 -6.03
C ILE A 18 7.29 9.69 -5.00
N LEU A 19 6.42 8.71 -4.87
CA LEU A 19 5.32 8.80 -3.91
C LEU A 19 5.84 8.82 -2.48
N GLN A 20 6.84 8.00 -2.18
CA GLN A 20 7.44 7.99 -0.86
C GLN A 20 8.02 9.36 -0.49
N PHE A 21 8.79 9.94 -1.41
CA PHE A 21 9.39 11.25 -1.17
C PHE A 21 8.32 12.30 -0.90
N ASN A 22 7.32 12.38 -1.77
CA ASN A 22 6.28 13.39 -1.64
C ASN A 22 5.46 13.25 -0.36
N LEU A 23 5.16 12.03 0.04
CA LEU A 23 4.39 11.79 1.26
C LEU A 23 5.23 12.05 2.51
N GLU A 24 6.51 11.71 2.47
CA GLU A 24 7.40 11.98 3.61
C GLU A 24 7.59 13.47 3.82
N VAL A 25 7.64 14.26 2.75
CA VAL A 25 7.69 15.73 2.86
C VAL A 25 6.47 16.26 3.61
N GLU A 26 5.31 15.61 3.43
CA GLU A 26 4.08 16.00 4.12
C GLU A 26 4.00 15.50 5.57
N GLY A 27 5.00 14.75 6.03
CA GLY A 27 5.08 14.32 7.41
C GLY A 27 4.63 12.90 7.68
N TYR A 28 4.32 12.11 6.65
CA TYR A 28 3.93 10.71 6.83
C TYR A 28 5.14 9.80 6.89
N GLU A 29 5.00 8.67 7.57
CA GLU A 29 5.93 7.57 7.42
C GLU A 29 5.46 6.71 6.27
N VAL A 30 6.37 6.31 5.38
CA VAL A 30 6.01 5.59 4.17
C VAL A 30 6.90 4.38 4.00
N ASP A 31 6.28 3.22 3.80
CA ASP A 31 6.96 2.02 3.36
C ASP A 31 6.47 1.67 1.96
N THR A 32 7.30 0.98 1.21
CA THR A 32 6.97 0.59 -0.16
C THR A 32 7.04 -0.92 -0.31
N ALA A 33 6.19 -1.45 -1.17
CA ALA A 33 6.20 -2.85 -1.59
C ALA A 33 6.07 -2.89 -3.09
N TYR A 34 6.76 -3.82 -3.72
CA TYR A 34 6.79 -3.92 -5.18
C TYR A 34 5.93 -5.05 -5.72
N SER A 35 5.21 -5.71 -4.86
CA SER A 35 4.23 -6.73 -5.24
C SER A 35 3.17 -6.84 -4.15
N ALA A 36 2.03 -7.42 -4.52
CA ALA A 36 0.98 -7.69 -3.54
C ALA A 36 1.45 -8.71 -2.50
N GLU A 37 2.20 -9.71 -2.94
CA GLU A 37 2.72 -10.74 -2.05
C GLU A 37 3.65 -10.15 -1.01
N GLN A 38 4.55 -9.25 -1.43
CA GLN A 38 5.43 -8.56 -0.49
C GLN A 38 4.63 -7.74 0.52
N ALA A 39 3.65 -6.99 0.02
CA ALA A 39 2.83 -6.13 0.87
C ALA A 39 2.04 -6.92 1.91
N LEU A 40 1.49 -8.06 1.51
CA LEU A 40 0.73 -8.90 2.44
C LEU A 40 1.60 -9.43 3.57
N GLY A 41 2.90 -9.62 3.34
CA GLY A 41 3.85 -10.05 4.36
C GLY A 41 4.34 -8.92 5.27
N MET A 42 3.95 -7.68 5.01
CA MET A 42 4.43 -6.51 5.75
C MET A 42 3.47 -6.06 6.85
N HIS A 43 2.54 -6.88 7.25
CA HIS A 43 1.53 -6.55 8.26
C HIS A 43 0.70 -5.32 7.85
N PRO A 44 -0.08 -5.45 6.77
CA PRO A 44 -0.84 -4.30 6.25
C PRO A 44 -1.84 -3.70 7.25
N GLU A 45 -2.23 -4.46 8.28
CA GLU A 45 -3.11 -3.97 9.34
C GLU A 45 -2.49 -2.83 10.14
N ARG A 46 -1.17 -2.65 10.06
CA ARG A 46 -0.46 -1.61 10.83
C ARG A 46 -0.43 -0.26 10.14
N TYR A 47 -0.93 -0.19 8.91
CA TYR A 47 -0.89 1.04 8.14
C TYR A 47 -2.20 1.79 8.24
N SER A 48 -2.10 3.13 8.22
CA SER A 48 -3.28 3.99 8.22
C SER A 48 -3.93 4.08 6.85
N LEU A 49 -3.17 3.79 5.81
CA LEU A 49 -3.63 3.90 4.43
C LEU A 49 -2.75 3.03 3.54
N ILE A 50 -3.35 2.39 2.56
CA ILE A 50 -2.63 1.65 1.52
C ILE A 50 -2.95 2.29 0.18
N LEU A 51 -1.90 2.76 -0.51
CA LEU A 51 -1.99 3.19 -1.91
C LEU A 51 -1.63 1.99 -2.75
N LEU A 52 -2.56 1.52 -3.56
CA LEU A 52 -2.48 0.22 -4.19
C LEU A 52 -2.65 0.33 -5.69
N ASP A 53 -1.62 -0.06 -6.44
CA ASP A 53 -1.70 -0.10 -7.89
C ASP A 53 -2.63 -1.23 -8.33
N VAL A 54 -3.49 -0.91 -9.30
CA VAL A 54 -4.45 -1.88 -9.84
C VAL A 54 -3.74 -2.94 -10.67
N MET A 55 -2.77 -2.53 -11.47
CA MET A 55 -2.10 -3.41 -12.43
C MET A 55 -0.72 -3.82 -11.95
N MET A 56 -0.64 -4.94 -11.28
CA MET A 56 0.63 -5.50 -10.81
C MET A 56 0.72 -6.97 -11.21
N GLY A 57 1.90 -7.39 -11.58
CA GLY A 57 2.33 -8.75 -11.80
C GLY A 57 1.27 -9.85 -11.73
N GLU A 58 1.50 -10.83 -10.88
CA GLU A 58 0.62 -12.01 -10.80
C GLU A 58 -0.65 -11.75 -10.01
N MET A 59 -0.58 -10.91 -8.99
CA MET A 59 -1.76 -10.57 -8.20
C MET A 59 -2.11 -9.11 -8.46
N SER A 60 -3.31 -8.87 -8.99
CA SER A 60 -3.79 -7.50 -9.21
C SER A 60 -4.09 -6.80 -7.89
N GLY A 61 -4.12 -5.47 -7.94
CA GLY A 61 -4.52 -4.69 -6.78
C GLY A 61 -5.93 -5.00 -6.31
N PHE A 62 -6.84 -5.26 -7.24
CA PHE A 62 -8.21 -5.63 -6.87
C PHE A 62 -8.25 -6.95 -6.08
N LYS A 63 -7.46 -7.94 -6.50
CA LYS A 63 -7.41 -9.20 -5.78
C LYS A 63 -6.82 -9.00 -4.39
N MET A 64 -5.74 -8.23 -4.28
CA MET A 64 -5.17 -7.91 -2.98
C MET A 64 -6.18 -7.22 -2.08
N ALA A 65 -6.93 -6.25 -2.61
CA ALA A 65 -7.95 -5.55 -1.83
C ALA A 65 -9.01 -6.52 -1.31
N ARG A 66 -9.44 -7.47 -2.13
CA ARG A 66 -10.41 -8.48 -1.67
C ARG A 66 -9.85 -9.32 -0.55
N LEU A 67 -8.58 -9.71 -0.64
CA LEU A 67 -7.94 -10.49 0.42
C LEU A 67 -7.88 -9.68 1.71
N LEU A 68 -7.55 -8.38 1.63
CA LEU A 68 -7.52 -7.52 2.81
C LEU A 68 -8.90 -7.38 3.44
N ARG A 69 -9.95 -7.22 2.63
CA ARG A 69 -11.31 -7.09 3.14
C ARG A 69 -11.84 -8.38 3.76
N ALA A 70 -11.30 -9.53 3.36
CA ALA A 70 -11.72 -10.82 3.87
C ALA A 70 -11.15 -11.15 5.26
N GLN A 71 -10.11 -10.43 5.69
CA GLN A 71 -9.47 -10.68 6.99
C GLN A 71 -9.93 -9.63 8.00
N PRO A 72 -10.33 -10.04 9.21
CA PRO A 72 -10.80 -9.07 10.22
C PRO A 72 -9.75 -8.01 10.54
N GLU A 73 -8.48 -8.37 10.56
CA GLU A 73 -7.40 -7.47 10.93
C GLU A 73 -7.20 -6.34 9.93
N THR A 74 -7.54 -6.57 8.66
CA THR A 74 -7.29 -5.62 7.58
C THR A 74 -8.57 -5.08 6.94
N ALA A 75 -9.73 -5.58 7.34
CA ALA A 75 -10.98 -5.26 6.66
C ALA A 75 -11.31 -3.77 6.66
N ALA A 76 -10.85 -3.03 7.67
CA ALA A 76 -11.16 -1.61 7.81
C ALA A 76 -10.01 -0.68 7.37
N VAL A 77 -8.88 -1.22 6.91
CA VAL A 77 -7.75 -0.38 6.49
C VAL A 77 -8.15 0.37 5.21
N PRO A 78 -8.04 1.70 5.19
CA PRO A 78 -8.37 2.48 3.99
C PRO A 78 -7.46 2.12 2.83
N ILE A 79 -8.05 1.96 1.65
CA ILE A 79 -7.32 1.64 0.43
C ILE A 79 -7.70 2.66 -0.63
N ILE A 80 -6.69 3.24 -1.27
CA ILE A 80 -6.87 4.09 -2.45
C ILE A 80 -6.19 3.40 -3.62
N PHE A 81 -6.96 3.15 -4.68
CA PHE A 81 -6.41 2.57 -5.89
C PHE A 81 -5.72 3.63 -6.72
N CYS A 82 -4.52 3.31 -7.19
CA CYS A 82 -3.77 4.16 -8.10
C CYS A 82 -3.68 3.46 -9.45
N SER A 83 -3.94 4.17 -10.53
CA SER A 83 -3.78 3.62 -11.86
C SER A 83 -2.84 4.52 -12.65
N ALA A 84 -1.98 3.87 -13.41
CA ALA A 84 -1.09 4.60 -14.31
C ALA A 84 -1.83 5.07 -15.55
#